data_3dedf8c1e38fd281560252666bbd4480
#
_entry.id   3dedf8c1e38fd281560252666bbd4480
#
_cell.length_a   1.000
_cell.length_b   1.000
_cell.length_c   1.000
_cell.angle_alpha   90.00
_cell.angle_beta   90.00
_cell.angle_gamma   90.00
#
_symmetry.space_group_name_H-M   'P 1'
#
loop_
_entity.id
_entity.type
_entity.pdbx_description
1 polymer ?
#
loop_
_entity_poly.entity_id
_entity_poly.type
_entity_poly.pdbx_seq_one_letter_code
_entity_poly.pdbx_strand_id
1 'polypeptide(L)'
;MSEKIEIMGISVEKCYAEDVIESINQQWYQETLATYGVLTMNLLLAAQQDEELKEYIETLDKAVVDEPEIVKAAGLEDQEWENDISEHGFFGTVFWLLNHYKNEIFLLGENEEDTEKLYGYLQEKYPDIVILGKDFLMGEEDDQVDKAINEINMWNPQAVTKLFQIYDLERFVKRHRKKN
;
A
#
# COMPACT_ATOMS: atom_id res chain seq x y z
N MET A 1 -4.64 -19.34 7.82
CA MET A 1 -4.86 -19.15 6.36
C MET A 1 -5.97 -18.14 6.22
N SER A 2 -5.70 -16.99 5.63
CA SER A 2 -6.72 -15.98 5.35
C SER A 2 -7.74 -16.56 4.36
N GLU A 3 -9.00 -16.23 4.57
CA GLU A 3 -10.10 -16.62 3.70
C GLU A 3 -10.00 -15.83 2.39
N LYS A 4 -10.02 -16.52 1.24
CA LYS A 4 -10.12 -15.86 -0.06
C LYS A 4 -11.58 -15.60 -0.38
N ILE A 5 -11.86 -14.38 -0.75
CA ILE A 5 -13.20 -13.91 -1.16
C ILE A 5 -13.13 -13.29 -2.55
N GLU A 6 -14.26 -13.26 -3.22
CA GLU A 6 -14.38 -12.58 -4.52
C GLU A 6 -15.19 -11.29 -4.37
N ILE A 7 -14.57 -10.18 -4.76
CA ILE A 7 -15.20 -8.86 -4.77
C ILE A 7 -15.17 -8.33 -6.20
N MET A 8 -16.33 -8.18 -6.82
CA MET A 8 -16.46 -7.69 -8.21
C MET A 8 -15.59 -8.46 -9.21
N GLY A 9 -15.47 -9.78 -9.04
CA GLY A 9 -14.66 -10.65 -9.91
C GLY A 9 -13.15 -10.58 -9.67
N ILE A 10 -12.72 -9.97 -8.57
CA ILE A 10 -11.32 -9.90 -8.13
C ILE A 10 -11.17 -10.77 -6.89
N SER A 11 -10.20 -11.68 -6.91
CA SER A 11 -9.89 -12.53 -5.76
C SER A 11 -9.01 -11.77 -4.76
N VAL A 12 -9.52 -11.55 -3.56
CA VAL A 12 -8.81 -10.85 -2.48
C VAL A 12 -8.81 -11.71 -1.22
N GLU A 13 -7.88 -11.43 -0.32
CA GLU A 13 -7.88 -12.05 1.01
C GLU A 13 -8.67 -11.19 1.99
N LYS A 14 -9.55 -11.83 2.77
CA LYS A 14 -10.18 -11.18 3.91
C LYS A 14 -9.13 -10.94 4.97
N CYS A 15 -8.79 -9.68 5.23
CA CYS A 15 -7.77 -9.27 6.18
C CYS A 15 -8.35 -8.36 7.25
N TYR A 16 -8.12 -8.70 8.50
CA TYR A 16 -8.32 -7.83 9.66
C TYR A 16 -7.02 -7.05 9.95
N ALA A 17 -7.10 -6.02 10.78
CA ALA A 17 -5.92 -5.26 11.18
C ALA A 17 -4.82 -6.15 11.81
N GLU A 18 -5.20 -7.15 12.59
CA GLU A 18 -4.27 -8.11 13.17
C GLU A 18 -3.53 -8.94 12.10
N ASP A 19 -4.21 -9.36 11.04
CA ASP A 19 -3.59 -10.09 9.93
C ASP A 19 -2.55 -9.24 9.20
N VAL A 20 -2.83 -7.94 9.05
CA VAL A 20 -1.90 -6.98 8.45
C VAL A 20 -0.66 -6.83 9.32
N ILE A 21 -0.84 -6.63 10.63
CA ILE A 21 0.27 -6.51 11.59
C ILE A 21 1.13 -7.78 11.59
N GLU A 22 0.52 -8.95 11.64
CA GLU A 22 1.23 -10.22 11.61
C GLU A 22 2.04 -10.38 10.32
N SER A 23 1.42 -10.08 9.19
CA SER A 23 2.07 -10.15 7.87
C SER A 23 3.28 -9.23 7.78
N ILE A 24 3.16 -7.98 8.21
CA ILE A 24 4.26 -7.02 8.20
C ILE A 24 5.37 -7.45 9.15
N ASN A 25 5.03 -7.91 10.36
CA ASN A 25 6.02 -8.42 11.32
C ASN A 25 6.79 -9.62 10.77
N GLN A 26 6.14 -10.55 10.08
CA GLN A 26 6.80 -11.68 9.43
C GLN A 26 7.73 -11.20 8.31
N GLN A 27 7.31 -10.21 7.53
CA GLN A 27 8.07 -9.67 6.40
C GLN A 27 9.37 -8.98 6.84
N TRP A 28 9.41 -8.33 8.00
CA TRP A 28 10.63 -7.66 8.50
C TRP A 28 11.83 -8.60 8.70
N TYR A 29 11.58 -9.90 8.82
CA TYR A 29 12.64 -10.92 8.96
C TYR A 29 12.99 -11.59 7.62
N GLN A 30 12.37 -11.13 6.52
CA GLN A 30 12.63 -11.68 5.18
C GLN A 30 13.39 -10.65 4.34
N GLU A 31 14.28 -11.13 3.46
CA GLU A 31 15.03 -10.30 2.51
C GLU A 31 14.26 -10.05 1.20
N THR A 32 12.94 -10.24 1.21
CA THR A 32 12.08 -10.12 0.03
C THR A 32 11.15 -8.93 0.12
N LEU A 33 10.92 -8.26 -0.99
CA LEU A 33 9.94 -7.19 -1.09
C LEU A 33 8.52 -7.77 -1.02
N ALA A 34 7.71 -7.27 -0.08
CA ALA A 34 6.27 -7.51 -0.03
C ALA A 34 5.49 -6.28 -0.52
N THR A 35 4.44 -6.53 -1.27
CA THR A 35 3.58 -5.51 -1.86
C THR A 35 2.18 -5.57 -1.27
N TYR A 36 1.72 -4.45 -0.73
CA TYR A 36 0.38 -4.29 -0.17
C TYR A 36 -0.37 -3.24 -0.99
N GLY A 37 -1.59 -3.56 -1.38
CA GLY A 37 -2.47 -2.63 -2.09
C GLY A 37 -3.77 -2.41 -1.33
N VAL A 38 -4.21 -1.17 -1.28
CA VAL A 38 -5.49 -0.79 -0.69
C VAL A 38 -6.55 -0.74 -1.78
N LEU A 39 -7.59 -1.53 -1.62
CA LEU A 39 -8.71 -1.58 -2.53
C LEU A 39 -9.73 -0.51 -2.14
N THR A 40 -9.93 0.44 -3.04
CA THR A 40 -11.00 1.43 -2.97
C THR A 40 -12.11 1.07 -3.97
N MET A 41 -13.31 1.59 -3.76
CA MET A 41 -14.41 1.39 -4.70
C MET A 41 -14.04 1.89 -6.11
N ASN A 42 -13.38 3.04 -6.20
CA ASN A 42 -12.94 3.59 -7.48
C ASN A 42 -11.96 2.67 -8.20
N LEU A 43 -11.03 2.07 -7.47
CA LEU A 43 -10.07 1.12 -8.02
C LEU A 43 -10.76 -0.15 -8.53
N LEU A 44 -11.69 -0.69 -7.75
CA LEU A 44 -12.45 -1.87 -8.15
C LEU A 44 -13.30 -1.61 -9.41
N LEU A 45 -13.92 -0.44 -9.50
CA LEU A 45 -14.67 -0.04 -10.70
C LEU A 45 -13.76 0.13 -11.93
N ALA A 46 -12.58 0.73 -11.75
CA ALA A 46 -11.60 0.83 -12.83
C ALA A 46 -11.15 -0.54 -13.33
N ALA A 47 -10.87 -1.48 -12.43
CA ALA A 47 -10.47 -2.84 -12.77
C ALA A 47 -11.55 -3.64 -13.51
N GLN A 48 -12.83 -3.24 -13.45
CA GLN A 48 -13.89 -3.83 -14.28
C GLN A 48 -13.74 -3.49 -15.77
N GLN A 49 -13.04 -2.41 -16.10
CA GLN A 49 -12.84 -1.92 -17.46
C GLN A 49 -11.42 -2.20 -17.98
N ASP A 50 -10.55 -2.73 -17.13
CA ASP A 50 -9.13 -2.89 -17.40
C ASP A 50 -8.62 -4.22 -16.84
N GLU A 51 -8.42 -5.19 -17.73
CA GLU A 51 -7.97 -6.53 -17.36
C GLU A 51 -6.53 -6.53 -16.83
N GLU A 52 -5.64 -5.65 -17.34
CA GLU A 52 -4.26 -5.56 -16.87
C GLU A 52 -4.23 -5.06 -15.41
N LEU A 53 -5.08 -4.08 -15.08
CA LEU A 53 -5.23 -3.58 -13.73
C LEU A 53 -5.76 -4.66 -12.78
N LYS A 54 -6.74 -5.44 -13.24
CA LYS A 54 -7.30 -6.55 -12.48
C LYS A 54 -6.22 -7.61 -12.19
N GLU A 55 -5.52 -8.07 -13.22
CA GLU A 55 -4.42 -9.02 -13.07
C GLU A 55 -3.35 -8.50 -12.12
N TYR A 56 -3.03 -7.20 -12.20
CA TYR A 56 -2.06 -6.58 -11.30
C TYR A 56 -2.51 -6.61 -9.83
N ILE A 57 -3.76 -6.27 -9.53
CA ILE A 57 -4.30 -6.35 -8.17
C ILE A 57 -4.14 -7.78 -7.61
N GLU A 58 -4.39 -8.80 -8.44
CA GLU A 58 -4.26 -10.21 -8.04
C GLU A 58 -2.80 -10.66 -7.85
N THR A 59 -1.82 -9.89 -8.35
CA THR A 59 -0.38 -10.17 -8.14
C THR A 59 0.19 -9.55 -6.87
N LEU A 60 -0.54 -8.69 -6.18
CA LEU A 60 -0.12 -8.13 -4.89
C LEU A 60 0.00 -9.24 -3.85
N ASP A 61 0.99 -9.13 -2.97
CA ASP A 61 1.15 -10.09 -1.87
C ASP A 61 -0.05 -10.03 -0.92
N LYS A 62 -0.60 -8.82 -0.71
CA LYS A 62 -1.89 -8.61 -0.07
C LYS A 62 -2.66 -7.47 -0.72
N ALA A 63 -3.91 -7.73 -1.07
CA ALA A 63 -4.89 -6.72 -1.44
C ALA A 63 -5.89 -6.56 -0.28
N VAL A 64 -5.92 -5.39 0.32
CA VAL A 64 -6.67 -5.10 1.55
C VAL A 64 -7.83 -4.16 1.25
N VAL A 65 -9.01 -4.50 1.73
CA VAL A 65 -10.19 -3.62 1.67
C VAL A 65 -10.13 -2.64 2.83
N ASP A 66 -10.24 -1.35 2.54
CA ASP A 66 -10.18 -0.26 3.54
C ASP A 66 -11.45 0.62 3.57
N GLU A 67 -12.45 0.26 2.78
CA GLU A 67 -13.76 0.91 2.75
C GLU A 67 -14.85 -0.09 3.14
N PRO A 68 -15.53 0.06 4.30
CA PRO A 68 -16.55 -0.90 4.75
C PRO A 68 -17.74 -1.02 3.78
N GLU A 69 -17.97 0.02 2.97
CA GLU A 69 -19.00 0.01 1.91
C GLU A 69 -18.72 -1.05 0.84
N ILE A 70 -17.46 -1.41 0.59
CA ILE A 70 -17.08 -2.47 -0.35
C ILE A 70 -17.60 -3.82 0.14
N VAL A 71 -17.50 -4.10 1.44
CA VAL A 71 -17.99 -5.34 2.05
C VAL A 71 -19.49 -5.48 1.81
N LYS A 72 -20.25 -4.39 2.03
CA LYS A 72 -21.69 -4.34 1.78
C LYS A 72 -22.04 -4.51 0.30
N ALA A 73 -21.34 -3.79 -0.57
CA ALA A 73 -21.56 -3.83 -2.01
C ALA A 73 -21.27 -5.23 -2.61
N ALA A 74 -20.35 -5.98 -2.01
CA ALA A 74 -20.05 -7.35 -2.37
C ALA A 74 -21.09 -8.37 -1.88
N GLY A 75 -22.11 -7.93 -1.13
CA GLY A 75 -23.12 -8.79 -0.54
C GLY A 75 -22.61 -9.66 0.62
N LEU A 76 -21.50 -9.27 1.20
CA LEU A 76 -20.92 -9.91 2.37
C LEU A 76 -21.53 -9.26 3.61
N GLU A 77 -22.43 -9.97 4.29
CA GLU A 77 -23.00 -9.52 5.57
C GLU A 77 -22.02 -9.84 6.71
N ASP A 78 -20.93 -9.09 6.81
CA ASP A 78 -19.87 -9.30 7.78
C ASP A 78 -19.62 -8.05 8.62
N GLN A 79 -20.46 -7.86 9.64
CA GLN A 79 -20.43 -6.70 10.51
C GLN A 79 -19.12 -6.61 11.32
N GLU A 80 -18.51 -7.74 11.64
CA GLU A 80 -17.25 -7.75 12.39
C GLU A 80 -16.11 -7.17 11.55
N TRP A 81 -16.00 -7.60 10.29
CA TRP A 81 -15.00 -7.10 9.37
C TRP A 81 -15.24 -5.62 8.98
N GLU A 82 -16.51 -5.23 8.75
CA GLU A 82 -16.86 -3.82 8.52
C GLU A 82 -16.45 -2.91 9.69
N ASN A 83 -16.65 -3.38 10.92
CA ASN A 83 -16.26 -2.65 12.12
C ASN A 83 -14.74 -2.55 12.23
N ASP A 84 -14.01 -3.64 11.99
CA ASP A 84 -12.54 -3.65 12.02
C ASP A 84 -11.96 -2.65 11.01
N ILE A 85 -12.46 -2.63 9.77
CA ILE A 85 -12.07 -1.65 8.75
C ILE A 85 -12.34 -0.22 9.23
N SER A 86 -13.53 0.03 9.80
CA SER A 86 -13.94 1.37 10.24
C SER A 86 -13.13 1.89 11.43
N GLU A 87 -12.73 0.99 12.33
CA GLU A 87 -12.04 1.36 13.57
C GLU A 87 -10.53 1.53 13.38
N HIS A 88 -9.93 0.70 12.54
CA HIS A 88 -8.48 0.63 12.44
C HIS A 88 -7.95 1.22 11.13
N GLY A 89 -8.52 0.84 9.98
CA GLY A 89 -8.04 1.23 8.65
C GLY A 89 -6.63 0.72 8.34
N PHE A 90 -6.34 0.42 7.10
CA PHE A 90 -5.04 -0.12 6.71
C PHE A 90 -3.89 0.85 7.00
N PHE A 91 -3.98 2.09 6.50
CA PHE A 91 -2.90 3.07 6.68
C PHE A 91 -2.71 3.46 8.14
N GLY A 92 -3.80 3.59 8.92
CA GLY A 92 -3.72 3.86 10.36
C GLY A 92 -2.94 2.76 11.09
N THR A 93 -3.25 1.50 10.79
CA THR A 93 -2.59 0.32 11.35
C THR A 93 -1.10 0.28 10.97
N VAL A 94 -0.78 0.48 9.70
CA VAL A 94 0.60 0.46 9.20
C VAL A 94 1.43 1.59 9.80
N PHE A 95 0.92 2.83 9.81
CA PHE A 95 1.67 3.96 10.38
C PHE A 95 1.83 3.86 11.89
N TRP A 96 0.81 3.34 12.61
CA TRP A 96 0.96 3.03 14.01
C TRP A 96 2.10 2.03 14.26
N LEU A 97 2.16 0.96 13.47
CA LEU A 97 3.18 -0.07 13.59
C LEU A 97 4.58 0.48 13.29
N LEU A 98 4.73 1.22 12.18
CA LEU A 98 5.99 1.87 11.79
C LEU A 98 6.47 2.86 12.86
N ASN A 99 5.55 3.61 13.48
CA ASN A 99 5.86 4.53 14.56
C ASN A 99 6.28 3.79 15.84
N HIS A 100 5.58 2.71 16.19
CA HIS A 100 5.86 1.91 17.38
C HIS A 100 7.28 1.31 17.34
N TYR A 101 7.72 0.83 16.19
CA TYR A 101 9.04 0.26 16.00
C TYR A 101 10.11 1.25 15.54
N LYS A 102 9.75 2.52 15.37
CA LYS A 102 10.65 3.59 14.90
C LYS A 102 11.31 3.25 13.56
N ASN A 103 10.51 2.69 12.66
CA ASN A 103 11.00 2.23 11.37
C ASN A 103 11.41 3.38 10.47
N GLU A 104 12.35 3.07 9.59
CA GLU A 104 12.84 3.96 8.55
C GLU A 104 12.01 3.78 7.28
N ILE A 105 11.44 4.86 6.76
CA ILE A 105 10.60 4.84 5.57
C ILE A 105 11.05 5.85 4.53
N PHE A 106 10.66 5.59 3.29
CA PHE A 106 10.76 6.54 2.18
C PHE A 106 9.34 6.89 1.68
N LEU A 107 9.08 8.18 1.47
CA LEU A 107 7.79 8.64 0.96
C LEU A 107 7.88 8.88 -0.54
N LEU A 108 6.95 8.32 -1.27
CA LEU A 108 6.86 8.49 -2.72
C LEU A 108 5.45 8.95 -3.09
N GLY A 109 5.30 10.18 -3.55
CA GLY A 109 4.02 10.78 -3.90
C GLY A 109 3.81 10.92 -5.40
N GLU A 110 2.59 11.28 -5.80
CA GLU A 110 2.25 11.58 -7.20
C GLU A 110 2.69 12.99 -7.59
N ASN A 111 2.66 13.91 -6.64
CA ASN A 111 3.10 15.28 -6.81
C ASN A 111 3.72 15.83 -5.52
N GLU A 112 4.39 16.97 -5.63
CA GLU A 112 5.07 17.61 -4.50
C GLU A 112 4.09 18.00 -3.38
N GLU A 113 2.94 18.56 -3.72
CA GLU A 113 1.97 19.07 -2.74
C GLU A 113 1.44 17.95 -1.82
N ASP A 114 1.02 16.82 -2.40
CA ASP A 114 0.48 15.70 -1.63
C ASP A 114 1.58 14.97 -0.85
N THR A 115 2.80 14.91 -1.39
CA THR A 115 3.97 14.37 -0.67
C THR A 115 4.31 15.19 0.55
N GLU A 116 4.29 16.52 0.44
CA GLU A 116 4.52 17.44 1.58
C GLU A 116 3.39 17.37 2.63
N LYS A 117 2.14 17.25 2.20
CA LYS A 117 0.99 17.04 3.12
C LYS A 117 1.14 15.75 3.92
N LEU A 118 1.48 14.64 3.25
CA LEU A 118 1.72 13.37 3.92
C LEU A 118 2.89 13.45 4.89
N TYR A 119 4.00 14.06 4.46
CA TYR A 119 5.15 14.29 5.33
C TYR A 119 4.77 15.06 6.59
N GLY A 120 4.08 16.19 6.45
CA GLY A 120 3.61 16.99 7.58
C GLY A 120 2.67 16.21 8.52
N TYR A 121 1.73 15.48 7.96
CA TYR A 121 0.81 14.63 8.72
C TYR A 121 1.56 13.56 9.54
N LEU A 122 2.52 12.87 8.93
CA LEU A 122 3.30 11.84 9.63
C LEU A 122 4.18 12.43 10.72
N GLN A 123 4.82 13.58 10.48
CA GLN A 123 5.62 14.26 11.50
C GLN A 123 4.80 14.70 12.72
N GLU A 124 3.56 15.11 12.51
CA GLU A 124 2.66 15.53 13.59
C GLU A 124 2.08 14.32 14.33
N LYS A 125 1.58 13.32 13.63
CA LYS A 125 0.80 12.23 14.21
C LYS A 125 1.61 11.01 14.57
N TYR A 126 2.71 10.77 13.88
CA TYR A 126 3.58 9.60 14.03
C TYR A 126 5.06 10.03 14.12
N PRO A 127 5.46 10.81 15.13
CA PRO A 127 6.74 11.49 15.19
C PRO A 127 7.96 10.55 15.33
N ASP A 128 7.74 9.31 15.73
CA ASP A 128 8.82 8.32 15.88
C ASP A 128 9.17 7.60 14.56
N ILE A 129 8.38 7.79 13.51
CA ILE A 129 8.75 7.28 12.17
C ILE A 129 9.94 8.08 11.65
N VAL A 130 10.98 7.37 11.23
CA VAL A 130 12.17 8.00 10.63
C VAL A 130 11.98 8.10 9.11
N ILE A 131 11.75 9.31 8.61
CA ILE A 131 11.59 9.55 7.18
C ILE A 131 12.96 9.86 6.58
N LEU A 132 13.55 8.87 5.88
CA LEU A 132 14.89 8.97 5.28
C LEU A 132 14.93 9.87 4.06
N GLY A 133 13.84 9.89 3.30
CA GLY A 133 13.71 10.71 2.11
C GLY A 133 12.29 10.76 1.59
N LYS A 134 12.05 11.68 0.67
CA LYS A 134 10.79 11.84 -0.02
C LYS A 134 11.04 12.29 -1.45
N ASP A 135 10.26 11.78 -2.38
CA ASP A 135 10.25 12.19 -3.79
C ASP A 135 8.83 12.07 -4.36
N PHE A 136 8.62 12.54 -5.57
CA PHE A 136 7.35 12.42 -6.26
C PHE A 136 7.58 12.09 -7.74
N LEU A 137 6.63 11.38 -8.33
CA LEU A 137 6.69 10.98 -9.73
C LEU A 137 5.63 11.75 -10.51
N MET A 138 6.06 12.76 -11.23
CA MET A 138 5.19 13.49 -12.16
C MET A 138 5.15 12.78 -13.52
N GLY A 139 4.11 11.97 -13.73
CA GLY A 139 3.89 11.33 -15.03
C GLY A 139 4.78 10.12 -15.32
N GLU A 140 4.91 9.79 -16.61
CA GLU A 140 5.51 8.53 -17.09
C GLU A 140 7.01 8.62 -17.40
N GLU A 141 7.73 9.64 -16.91
CA GLU A 141 9.14 9.82 -17.24
C GLU A 141 10.01 8.76 -16.54
N ASP A 142 10.61 7.91 -17.36
CA ASP A 142 11.46 6.80 -16.93
C ASP A 142 12.64 7.24 -16.06
N ASP A 143 13.21 8.42 -16.34
CA ASP A 143 14.35 8.96 -15.61
C ASP A 143 14.01 9.32 -14.15
N GLN A 144 12.80 9.82 -13.89
CA GLN A 144 12.33 10.13 -12.53
C GLN A 144 12.11 8.85 -11.72
N VAL A 145 11.51 7.83 -12.34
CA VAL A 145 11.33 6.51 -11.70
C VAL A 145 12.68 5.91 -11.34
N ASP A 146 13.65 5.96 -12.25
CA ASP A 146 15.00 5.44 -12.02
C ASP A 146 15.74 6.20 -10.92
N LYS A 147 15.58 7.52 -10.85
CA LYS A 147 16.13 8.35 -9.77
C LYS A 147 15.56 7.95 -8.42
N ALA A 148 14.22 7.87 -8.30
CA ALA A 148 13.56 7.48 -7.06
C ALA A 148 13.97 6.07 -6.60
N ILE A 149 14.08 5.10 -7.52
CA ILE A 149 14.55 3.74 -7.21
C ILE A 149 16.00 3.76 -6.71
N ASN A 150 16.87 4.55 -7.33
CA ASN A 150 18.27 4.65 -6.91
C ASN A 150 18.38 5.28 -5.50
N GLU A 151 17.60 6.30 -5.20
CA GLU A 151 17.55 6.90 -3.86
C GLU A 151 17.03 5.90 -2.81
N ILE A 152 15.95 5.19 -3.11
CA ILE A 152 15.41 4.15 -2.22
C ILE A 152 16.43 3.05 -1.95
N ASN A 153 17.13 2.57 -2.99
CA ASN A 153 18.17 1.55 -2.84
C ASN A 153 19.37 2.07 -2.04
N MET A 154 19.72 3.35 -2.17
CA MET A 154 20.80 3.96 -1.40
C MET A 154 20.47 4.06 0.09
N TRP A 155 19.24 4.43 0.42
CA TRP A 155 18.78 4.57 1.81
C TRP A 155 18.36 3.25 2.44
N ASN A 156 17.95 2.26 1.63
CA ASN A 156 17.49 0.94 2.06
C ASN A 156 16.45 0.97 3.21
N PRO A 157 15.32 1.70 3.04
CA PRO A 157 14.30 1.84 4.08
C PRO A 157 13.57 0.51 4.33
N GLN A 158 13.01 0.33 5.55
CA GLN A 158 12.16 -0.81 5.86
C GLN A 158 10.83 -0.79 5.10
N ALA A 159 10.33 0.41 4.75
CA ALA A 159 9.11 0.54 3.97
C ALA A 159 9.17 1.73 3.00
N VAL A 160 8.52 1.57 1.88
CA VAL A 160 8.23 2.65 0.94
C VAL A 160 6.73 2.87 0.91
N THR A 161 6.30 4.03 1.35
CA THR A 161 4.89 4.42 1.28
C THR A 161 4.67 5.15 -0.03
N LYS A 162 3.77 4.63 -0.84
CA LYS A 162 3.43 5.18 -2.15
C LYS A 162 1.97 5.60 -2.19
N LEU A 163 1.74 6.89 -2.46
CA LEU A 163 0.43 7.47 -2.71
C LEU A 163 0.25 7.74 -4.21
N PHE A 164 -0.13 6.72 -4.96
CA PHE A 164 -0.33 6.85 -6.42
C PHE A 164 -1.56 6.12 -6.91
N GLN A 165 -1.91 6.45 -8.15
CA GLN A 165 -2.73 5.57 -8.95
C GLN A 165 -1.99 4.25 -9.22
N ILE A 166 -2.72 3.17 -9.25
CA ILE A 166 -2.16 1.81 -9.20
C ILE A 166 -1.29 1.45 -10.41
N TYR A 167 -1.52 2.04 -11.58
CA TYR A 167 -0.72 1.81 -12.79
C TYR A 167 0.75 2.18 -12.62
N ASP A 168 1.01 3.28 -11.93
CA ASP A 168 2.38 3.72 -11.67
C ASP A 168 3.09 2.82 -10.67
N LEU A 169 2.32 2.19 -9.75
CA LEU A 169 2.86 1.23 -8.81
C LEU A 169 3.36 -0.02 -9.53
N GLU A 170 2.63 -0.54 -10.50
CA GLU A 170 3.03 -1.71 -11.26
C GLU A 170 4.38 -1.49 -11.97
N ARG A 171 4.51 -0.38 -12.70
CA ARG A 171 5.76 -0.02 -13.40
C ARG A 171 6.91 0.15 -12.41
N PHE A 172 6.67 0.82 -11.29
CA PHE A 172 7.67 1.02 -10.24
C PHE A 172 8.14 -0.32 -9.65
N VAL A 173 7.23 -1.19 -9.24
CA VAL A 173 7.56 -2.49 -8.63
C VAL A 173 8.27 -3.39 -9.63
N LYS A 174 7.80 -3.47 -10.87
CA LYS A 174 8.47 -4.25 -11.93
C LYS A 174 9.90 -3.77 -12.19
N ARG A 175 10.13 -2.45 -12.16
CA ARG A 175 11.45 -1.87 -12.34
C ARG A 175 12.37 -2.09 -11.14
N HIS A 176 11.84 -1.93 -9.94
CA HIS A 176 12.59 -2.16 -8.71
C HIS A 176 13.03 -3.61 -8.58
N ARG A 177 12.14 -4.57 -8.84
CA ARG A 177 12.45 -6.02 -8.84
C ARG A 177 13.49 -6.43 -9.89
N LYS A 178 13.64 -5.68 -10.97
CA LYS A 178 14.67 -5.95 -12.00
C LYS A 178 16.05 -5.42 -11.65
N LYS A 179 16.14 -4.47 -10.71
CA LYS A 179 17.42 -3.85 -10.28
C LYS A 179 18.00 -4.47 -9.01
N ASN A 180 17.23 -5.28 -8.30
CA ASN A 180 17.62 -6.11 -7.17
C ASN A 180 17.63 -7.59 -7.55
#